data_d7cf7b5681d66ff2854769f9f18c4692
#
_entry.id   d7cf7b5681d66ff2854769f9f18c4692
#
_cell.length_a   1.000
_cell.length_b   1.000
_cell.length_c   1.000
_cell.angle_alpha   90.00
_cell.angle_beta   90.00
_cell.angle_gamma   90.00
#
_symmetry.space_group_name_H-M   'P 1'
#
loop_
_entity.id
_entity.type
_entity.pdbx_description
1 polymer ?
#
loop_
_entity_poly.entity_id
_entity_poly.type
_entity_poly.pdbx_seq_one_letter_code
_entity_poly.pdbx_strand_id
1 'polypeptide(L)'
;MPITAYNERMARSPTTTDAFNAIAEVRRRELLGLLAKRELSVGELVDSTGVTQPQVSKHLRVLREVGLVEVREEGRVRWYRVNAKKLKPVYDWVRTFERFWDHQLAGVKASAEAKAKDQKKRIEKNPKRER
;
A
#
# COMPACT_ATOMS: atom_id res chain seq x y z
N MET A 1 -24.39 29.31 -1.43
CA MET A 1 -24.88 28.00 -0.98
C MET A 1 -24.75 27.88 0.53
N PRO A 2 -25.80 27.45 1.20
CA PRO A 2 -25.68 27.24 2.64
C PRO A 2 -24.64 26.19 2.96
N ILE A 3 -23.84 26.43 3.97
CA ILE A 3 -22.79 25.51 4.44
C ILE A 3 -23.38 24.13 4.76
N THR A 4 -24.61 24.08 5.24
CA THR A 4 -25.31 22.84 5.56
C THR A 4 -25.52 21.94 4.34
N ALA A 5 -25.93 22.52 3.20
CA ALA A 5 -26.11 21.75 1.97
C ALA A 5 -24.79 21.20 1.41
N TYR A 6 -23.71 21.96 1.55
CA TYR A 6 -22.37 21.54 1.17
C TYR A 6 -21.92 20.35 2.03
N ASN A 7 -22.07 20.46 3.34
CA ASN A 7 -21.70 19.41 4.28
C ASN A 7 -22.50 18.11 4.07
N GLU A 8 -23.81 18.25 3.83
CA GLU A 8 -24.66 17.08 3.53
C GLU A 8 -24.21 16.38 2.25
N ARG A 9 -23.88 17.16 1.23
CA ARG A 9 -23.40 16.61 -0.04
C ARG A 9 -22.05 15.90 0.13
N MET A 10 -21.15 16.46 0.92
CA MET A 10 -19.85 15.84 1.24
C MET A 10 -20.02 14.58 2.08
N ALA A 11 -20.91 14.61 3.09
CA ALA A 11 -21.20 13.46 3.93
C ALA A 11 -21.85 12.32 3.16
N ARG A 12 -22.59 12.62 2.11
CA ARG A 12 -23.28 11.63 1.25
C ARG A 12 -22.48 11.25 0.02
N SER A 13 -21.35 11.89 -0.24
CA SER A 13 -20.48 11.51 -1.35
C SER A 13 -20.07 10.04 -1.17
N PRO A 14 -20.21 9.22 -2.23
CA PRO A 14 -19.84 7.80 -2.14
C PRO A 14 -18.33 7.65 -2.12
N THR A 15 -17.70 8.19 -1.06
CA THR A 15 -16.26 8.13 -0.85
C THR A 15 -15.75 6.70 -0.71
N THR A 16 -16.65 5.78 -0.34
CA THR A 16 -16.35 4.36 -0.20
C THR A 16 -16.15 3.63 -1.51
N THR A 17 -16.46 4.28 -2.65
CA THR A 17 -16.38 3.65 -3.97
C THR A 17 -15.10 3.98 -4.72
N ASP A 18 -14.21 4.79 -4.18
CA ASP A 18 -12.97 5.16 -4.84
C ASP A 18 -11.72 4.58 -4.17
N ALA A 19 -10.63 4.57 -4.92
CA ALA A 19 -9.35 4.03 -4.46
C ALA A 19 -8.79 4.79 -3.25
N PHE A 20 -8.97 6.10 -3.20
CA PHE A 20 -8.46 6.94 -2.09
C PHE A 20 -9.11 6.56 -0.78
N ASN A 21 -10.41 6.39 -0.78
CA ASN A 21 -11.13 5.97 0.42
C ASN A 21 -10.72 4.56 0.84
N ALA A 22 -10.59 3.65 -0.12
CA ALA A 22 -10.23 2.27 0.16
C ALA A 22 -8.86 2.16 0.83
N ILE A 23 -7.88 2.98 0.44
CA ILE A 23 -6.54 2.96 1.03
C ILE A 23 -6.40 3.83 2.28
N ALA A 24 -7.44 4.54 2.68
CA ALA A 24 -7.42 5.36 3.89
C ALA A 24 -7.32 4.52 5.17
N GLU A 25 -7.72 3.26 5.12
CA GLU A 25 -7.71 2.33 6.24
C GLU A 25 -6.40 1.53 6.24
N VAL A 26 -5.69 1.53 7.38
CA VAL A 26 -4.38 0.88 7.50
C VAL A 26 -4.44 -0.62 7.20
N ARG A 27 -5.48 -1.30 7.67
CA ARG A 27 -5.64 -2.75 7.45
C ARG A 27 -5.81 -3.08 5.97
N ARG A 28 -6.53 -2.24 5.23
CA ARG A 28 -6.69 -2.43 3.78
C ARG A 28 -5.36 -2.22 3.06
N ARG A 29 -4.54 -1.25 3.48
CA ARG A 29 -3.18 -1.10 2.92
C ARG A 29 -2.30 -2.31 3.19
N GLU A 30 -2.38 -2.88 4.39
CA GLU A 30 -1.64 -4.11 4.72
C GLU A 30 -2.03 -5.27 3.80
N LEU A 31 -3.33 -5.47 3.58
CA LEU A 31 -3.83 -6.52 2.69
C LEU A 31 -3.34 -6.30 1.26
N LEU A 32 -3.43 -5.07 0.75
CA LEU A 32 -2.93 -4.75 -0.59
C LEU A 32 -1.43 -5.00 -0.71
N GLY A 33 -0.65 -4.66 0.31
CA GLY A 33 0.79 -4.91 0.33
C GLY A 33 1.14 -6.37 0.26
N LEU A 34 0.40 -7.22 0.95
CA LEU A 34 0.57 -8.67 0.90
C LEU A 34 0.17 -9.22 -0.47
N LEU A 35 -0.96 -8.77 -1.01
CA LEU A 35 -1.47 -9.20 -2.30
C LEU A 35 -0.64 -8.69 -3.48
N ALA A 36 0.12 -7.61 -3.28
CA ALA A 36 1.05 -7.13 -4.30
C ALA A 36 2.18 -8.13 -4.58
N LYS A 37 2.49 -8.98 -3.63
CA LYS A 37 3.56 -9.98 -3.76
C LYS A 37 3.08 -11.24 -4.45
N ARG A 38 1.87 -11.71 -4.14
CA ARG A 38 1.27 -12.91 -4.72
C ARG A 38 -0.20 -13.01 -4.38
N GLU A 39 -0.91 -13.88 -5.09
CA GLU A 39 -2.27 -14.24 -4.73
C GLU A 39 -2.31 -14.93 -3.37
N LEU A 40 -3.31 -14.62 -2.57
CA LEU A 40 -3.50 -15.23 -1.25
C LEU A 40 -4.98 -15.53 -1.04
N SER A 41 -5.23 -16.59 -0.25
CA SER A 41 -6.56 -16.91 0.26
C SER A 41 -6.87 -16.09 1.51
N VAL A 42 -8.15 -16.06 1.92
CA VAL A 42 -8.55 -15.42 3.18
C VAL A 42 -7.79 -16.02 4.36
N GLY A 43 -7.66 -17.34 4.41
CA GLY A 43 -6.93 -18.03 5.47
C GLY A 43 -5.48 -17.59 5.57
N GLU A 44 -4.81 -17.48 4.43
CA GLU A 44 -3.42 -17.00 4.38
C GLU A 44 -3.30 -15.55 4.83
N LEU A 45 -4.27 -14.71 4.46
CA LEU A 45 -4.31 -13.31 4.90
C LEU A 45 -4.54 -13.18 6.41
N VAL A 46 -5.42 -14.02 6.96
CA VAL A 46 -5.63 -14.09 8.41
C VAL A 46 -4.35 -14.48 9.13
N ASP A 47 -3.69 -15.52 8.64
CA ASP A 47 -2.43 -16.00 9.23
C ASP A 47 -1.32 -14.95 9.16
N SER A 48 -1.24 -14.21 8.05
CA SER A 48 -0.19 -13.21 7.84
C SER A 48 -0.41 -11.93 8.64
N THR A 49 -1.66 -11.55 8.90
CA THR A 49 -2.00 -10.28 9.55
C THR A 49 -2.34 -10.42 11.03
N GLY A 50 -2.78 -11.60 11.45
CA GLY A 50 -3.33 -11.81 12.79
C GLY A 50 -4.71 -11.16 12.99
N VAL A 51 -5.29 -10.62 11.93
CA VAL A 51 -6.64 -10.03 11.96
C VAL A 51 -7.67 -11.15 11.81
N THR A 52 -8.83 -11.01 12.45
CA THR A 52 -9.86 -12.02 12.39
C THR A 52 -10.43 -12.21 10.99
N GLN A 53 -10.92 -13.41 10.68
CA GLN A 53 -11.49 -13.70 9.37
C GLN A 53 -12.64 -12.76 9.00
N PRO A 54 -13.62 -12.46 9.89
CA PRO A 54 -14.68 -11.51 9.55
C PRO A 54 -14.16 -10.12 9.18
N GLN A 55 -13.12 -9.64 9.85
CA GLN A 55 -12.51 -8.35 9.56
C GLN A 55 -11.78 -8.36 8.23
N VAL A 56 -10.99 -9.41 7.96
CA VAL A 56 -10.31 -9.57 6.67
C VAL A 56 -11.33 -9.61 5.54
N SER A 57 -12.39 -10.41 5.69
CA SER A 57 -13.45 -10.51 4.68
C SER A 57 -14.15 -9.18 4.43
N LYS A 58 -14.39 -8.40 5.50
CA LYS A 58 -14.99 -7.06 5.39
C LYS A 58 -14.10 -6.10 4.60
N HIS A 59 -12.82 -6.09 4.89
CA HIS A 59 -11.86 -5.23 4.19
C HIS A 59 -11.67 -5.65 2.73
N LEU A 60 -11.62 -6.94 2.46
CA LEU A 60 -11.55 -7.46 1.09
C LEU A 60 -12.79 -7.08 0.27
N ARG A 61 -13.96 -7.09 0.91
CA ARG A 61 -15.20 -6.66 0.26
C ARG A 61 -15.12 -5.21 -0.20
N VAL A 62 -14.65 -4.30 0.67
CA VAL A 62 -14.46 -2.90 0.30
C VAL A 62 -13.49 -2.76 -0.86
N LEU A 63 -12.36 -3.46 -0.79
CA LEU A 63 -11.34 -3.44 -1.84
C LEU A 63 -11.88 -3.98 -3.17
N ARG A 64 -12.74 -5.00 -3.13
CA ARG A 64 -13.38 -5.56 -4.33
C ARG A 64 -14.38 -4.58 -4.94
N GLU A 65 -15.17 -3.90 -4.10
CA GLU A 65 -16.18 -2.95 -4.57
C GLU A 65 -15.56 -1.81 -5.38
N VAL A 66 -14.35 -1.37 -5.01
CA VAL A 66 -13.63 -0.34 -5.76
C VAL A 66 -12.75 -0.91 -6.87
N GLY A 67 -12.69 -2.22 -7.00
CA GLY A 67 -11.91 -2.88 -8.04
C GLY A 67 -10.41 -3.00 -7.78
N LEU A 68 -9.94 -2.67 -6.57
CA LEU A 68 -8.52 -2.80 -6.20
C LEU A 68 -8.08 -4.25 -6.01
N VAL A 69 -9.03 -5.12 -5.73
CA VAL A 69 -8.81 -6.54 -5.52
C VAL A 69 -9.79 -7.32 -6.38
N GLU A 70 -9.30 -8.36 -7.00
CA GLU A 70 -10.07 -9.33 -7.77
C GLU A 70 -10.00 -10.68 -7.08
N VAL A 71 -11.01 -11.50 -7.31
CA VAL A 71 -11.07 -12.86 -6.77
C VAL A 71 -11.22 -13.86 -7.91
N ARG A 72 -10.50 -14.97 -7.82
CA ARG A 72 -10.75 -16.15 -8.67
C ARG A 72 -11.05 -17.34 -7.78
N GLU A 73 -11.88 -18.22 -8.27
CA GLU A 73 -12.21 -19.46 -7.57
C GLU A 73 -11.47 -20.63 -8.23
N GLU A 74 -10.85 -21.45 -7.39
CA GLU A 74 -10.21 -22.68 -7.82
C GLU A 74 -10.61 -23.78 -6.83
N GLY A 75 -11.51 -24.66 -7.27
CA GLY A 75 -12.12 -25.64 -6.38
C GLY A 75 -12.94 -24.95 -5.31
N ARG A 76 -12.63 -25.21 -4.05
CA ARG A 76 -13.30 -24.59 -2.90
C ARG A 76 -12.57 -23.37 -2.36
N VAL A 77 -11.44 -23.01 -2.98
CA VAL A 77 -10.59 -21.90 -2.51
C VAL A 77 -10.81 -20.68 -3.36
N ARG A 78 -10.94 -19.53 -2.68
CA ARG A 78 -10.98 -18.22 -3.31
C ARG A 78 -9.62 -17.58 -3.18
N TRP A 79 -9.03 -17.21 -4.32
CA TRP A 79 -7.73 -16.55 -4.40
C TRP A 79 -7.93 -15.08 -4.72
N TYR A 80 -7.38 -14.24 -3.89
CA TYR A 80 -7.45 -12.79 -4.04
C TYR A 80 -6.16 -12.28 -4.64
N ARG A 81 -6.27 -11.31 -5.53
CA ARG A 81 -5.12 -10.66 -6.15
C ARG A 81 -5.37 -9.16 -6.28
N VAL A 82 -4.29 -8.37 -6.29
CA VAL A 82 -4.40 -6.94 -6.49
C VAL A 82 -4.60 -6.60 -7.97
N ASN A 83 -5.44 -5.61 -8.22
CA ASN A 83 -5.55 -4.97 -9.52
C ASN A 83 -4.90 -3.58 -9.43
N ALA A 84 -3.60 -3.53 -9.67
CA ALA A 84 -2.79 -2.32 -9.51
C ALA A 84 -3.22 -1.17 -10.42
N LYS A 85 -3.86 -1.47 -11.56
CA LYS A 85 -4.37 -0.44 -12.48
C LYS A 85 -5.35 0.51 -11.80
N LYS A 86 -6.12 0.01 -10.85
CA LYS A 86 -7.09 0.82 -10.10
C LYS A 86 -6.45 1.74 -9.08
N LEU A 87 -5.15 1.57 -8.79
CA LEU A 87 -4.38 2.48 -7.95
C LEU A 87 -3.80 3.66 -8.73
N LYS A 88 -3.94 3.67 -10.05
CA LYS A 88 -3.37 4.73 -10.88
C LYS A 88 -3.82 6.14 -10.46
N PRO A 89 -5.08 6.41 -10.11
CA PRO A 89 -5.48 7.74 -9.64
C PRO A 89 -4.71 8.20 -8.41
N VAL A 90 -4.39 7.29 -7.49
CA VAL A 90 -3.58 7.58 -6.31
C VAL A 90 -2.15 7.93 -6.71
N TYR A 91 -1.56 7.14 -7.59
CA TYR A 91 -0.23 7.38 -8.14
C TYR A 91 -0.15 8.74 -8.84
N ASP A 92 -1.13 9.05 -9.69
CA ASP A 92 -1.18 10.31 -10.42
C ASP A 92 -1.28 11.51 -9.47
N TRP A 93 -2.08 11.39 -8.41
CA TRP A 93 -2.18 12.43 -7.39
C TRP A 93 -0.86 12.61 -6.64
N VAL A 94 -0.25 11.52 -6.20
CA VAL A 94 1.03 11.55 -5.49
C VAL A 94 2.12 12.20 -6.34
N ARG A 95 2.11 11.96 -7.65
CA ARG A 95 3.08 12.56 -8.58
C ARG A 95 3.02 14.08 -8.63
N THR A 96 1.88 14.70 -8.32
CA THR A 96 1.79 16.16 -8.31
C THR A 96 2.73 16.78 -7.27
N PHE A 97 3.15 16.01 -6.28
CA PHE A 97 4.07 16.44 -5.23
C PHE A 97 5.52 16.02 -5.48
N GLU A 98 5.82 15.46 -6.63
CA GLU A 98 7.15 14.90 -6.96
C GLU A 98 8.27 15.92 -6.80
N ARG A 99 8.04 17.19 -7.15
CA ARG A 99 9.00 18.28 -6.99
C ARG A 99 9.48 18.43 -5.53
N PHE A 100 8.57 18.24 -4.58
CA PHE A 100 8.89 18.36 -3.16
C PHE A 100 9.77 17.22 -2.67
N TRP A 101 9.62 16.05 -3.29
CA TRP A 101 10.30 14.83 -2.84
C TRP A 101 11.64 14.62 -3.51
N ASP A 102 11.81 15.04 -4.77
CA ASP A 102 13.03 14.82 -5.53
C ASP A 102 14.26 15.33 -4.78
N HIS A 103 14.17 16.52 -4.22
CA HIS A 103 15.27 17.11 -3.44
C HIS A 103 15.51 16.34 -2.14
N GLN A 104 14.46 15.96 -1.44
CA GLN A 104 14.53 15.21 -0.19
C GLN A 104 15.06 13.80 -0.41
N LEU A 105 14.55 13.11 -1.42
CA LEU A 105 14.98 11.74 -1.75
C LEU A 105 16.40 11.72 -2.29
N ALA A 106 16.80 12.71 -3.08
CA ALA A 106 18.18 12.84 -3.55
C ALA A 106 19.15 13.04 -2.37
N GLY A 107 18.77 13.84 -1.37
CA GLY A 107 19.56 14.02 -0.17
C GLY A 107 19.71 12.72 0.64
N VAL A 108 18.62 11.98 0.82
CA VAL A 108 18.64 10.68 1.51
C VAL A 108 19.49 9.67 0.75
N LYS A 109 19.35 9.59 -0.57
CA LYS A 109 20.15 8.71 -1.41
C LYS A 109 21.64 9.03 -1.32
N ALA A 110 21.99 10.31 -1.45
CA ALA A 110 23.38 10.76 -1.34
C ALA A 110 23.97 10.43 0.04
N SER A 111 23.21 10.60 1.11
CA SER A 111 23.64 10.23 2.48
C SER A 111 23.85 8.74 2.62
N ALA A 112 22.96 7.93 2.07
CA ALA A 112 23.10 6.47 2.09
C ALA A 112 24.31 5.99 1.29
N GLU A 113 24.54 6.57 0.12
CA GLU A 113 25.72 6.27 -0.71
C GLU A 113 27.02 6.67 -0.02
N ALA A 114 27.05 7.83 0.64
CA ALA A 114 28.21 8.30 1.40
C ALA A 114 28.51 7.35 2.57
N LYS A 115 27.49 6.90 3.30
CA LYS A 115 27.64 5.92 4.39
C LYS A 115 28.14 4.57 3.88
N ALA A 116 27.64 4.11 2.75
CA ALA A 116 28.07 2.86 2.13
C ALA A 116 29.55 2.92 1.71
N LYS A 117 29.97 4.04 1.11
CA LYS A 117 31.38 4.26 0.73
C LYS A 117 32.30 4.32 1.93
N ASP A 118 31.89 5.01 2.99
CA ASP A 118 32.69 5.10 4.24
C ASP A 118 32.83 3.74 4.88
N GLN A 119 31.77 2.96 4.94
CA GLN A 119 31.79 1.60 5.48
C GLN A 119 32.71 0.69 4.66
N LYS A 120 32.66 0.79 3.34
CA LYS A 120 33.53 0.03 2.43
C LYS A 120 34.99 0.39 2.66
N LYS A 121 35.33 1.68 2.82
CA LYS A 121 36.69 2.13 3.13
C LYS A 121 37.18 1.59 4.46
N ARG A 122 36.33 1.52 5.49
CA ARG A 122 36.67 0.94 6.80
C ARG A 122 36.97 -0.55 6.68
N ILE A 123 36.22 -1.28 5.89
CA ILE A 123 36.44 -2.70 5.64
C ILE A 123 37.77 -2.91 4.93
N GLU A 124 38.09 -2.11 3.92
CA GLU A 124 39.35 -2.18 3.18
C GLU A 124 40.56 -1.86 4.05
N LYS A 125 40.44 -0.94 5.03
CA LYS A 125 41.52 -0.55 5.94
C LYS A 125 41.76 -1.58 7.03
N ASN A 126 40.80 -2.40 7.39
CA ASN A 126 40.89 -3.40 8.46
C ASN A 126 40.29 -4.74 8.07
N PRO A 127 40.85 -5.45 7.07
CA PRO A 127 40.30 -6.73 6.62
C PRO A 127 40.31 -7.84 7.68
N LYS A 128 41.17 -7.71 8.72
CA LYS A 128 41.27 -8.69 9.81
C LYS A 128 40.13 -8.61 10.84
N ARG A 129 39.33 -7.54 10.84
CA ARG A 129 38.20 -7.36 11.79
C ARG A 129 36.95 -8.15 11.38
N GLU A 130 36.89 -8.64 10.15
CA GLU A 130 35.72 -9.35 9.63
C GLU A 130 35.86 -10.87 9.60
N ARG A 131 36.95 -11.39 10.14
CA ARG A 131 37.14 -12.86 10.26
C ARG A 131 36.56 -13.38 11.56
#